data_8e58641eecda76cb96c74cb569d7dfeb
#
_entry.id   8e58641eecda76cb96c74cb569d7dfeb
#
_cell.length_a   1.000
_cell.length_b   1.000
_cell.length_c   1.000
_cell.angle_alpha   90.00
_cell.angle_beta   90.00
_cell.angle_gamma   90.00
#
_symmetry.space_group_name_H-M   'P 1'
#
loop_
_entity.id
_entity.type
_entity.pdbx_description
1 polymer ?
#
loop_
_entity_poly.entity_id
_entity_poly.type
_entity_poly.pdbx_seq_one_letter_code
_entity_poly.pdbx_strand_id
1 'polypeptide(L)'
;LQTSLLYGWITSAVGVVASLICALYIDKVGRKRWYAIAFLLATVPLVVLTVLGATTATQVVILAPIAYAILQTIAFSLYLYSAELYPTRLRAVGTGFGSAWLRAGSSIGPVMVGFIVAGVGIRYVFLAFAAIALVGGLITARFGIETKGKVLEELSP
;
A
#
# COMPACT_ATOMS: atom_id res chain seq x y z
N LEU A 1 -9.82 24.18 9.55
CA LEU A 1 -10.50 23.61 8.37
C LEU A 1 -9.65 23.78 7.10
N GLN A 2 -9.18 25.01 6.79
CA GLN A 2 -8.35 25.28 5.60
C GLN A 2 -7.05 24.46 5.59
N THR A 3 -6.36 24.37 6.71
CA THR A 3 -5.11 23.63 6.86
C THR A 3 -5.30 22.12 6.61
N SER A 4 -6.38 21.54 7.11
CA SER A 4 -6.70 20.12 6.91
C SER A 4 -7.02 19.82 5.44
N LEU A 5 -7.71 20.73 4.76
CA LEU A 5 -7.99 20.61 3.33
C LEU A 5 -6.70 20.68 2.50
N LEU A 6 -5.80 21.62 2.81
CA LEU A 6 -4.50 21.73 2.14
C LEU A 6 -3.67 20.45 2.26
N TYR A 7 -3.63 19.84 3.46
CA TYR A 7 -2.93 18.57 3.66
C TYR A 7 -3.56 17.43 2.85
N GLY A 8 -4.89 17.38 2.76
CA GLY A 8 -5.60 16.44 1.90
C GLY A 8 -5.24 16.60 0.42
N TRP A 9 -5.19 17.84 -0.07
CA TRP A 9 -4.79 18.14 -1.44
C TRP A 9 -3.35 17.72 -1.74
N ILE A 10 -2.40 18.05 -0.85
CA ILE A 10 -0.99 17.68 -0.99
C ILE A 10 -0.85 16.15 -1.02
N THR A 11 -1.47 15.45 -0.08
CA THR A 11 -1.43 13.99 -0.01
C THR A 11 -1.99 13.36 -1.28
N SER A 12 -3.12 13.86 -1.78
CA SER A 12 -3.73 13.36 -3.00
C SER A 12 -2.86 13.63 -4.23
N ALA A 13 -2.28 14.84 -4.35
CA ALA A 13 -1.39 15.18 -5.46
C ALA A 13 -0.14 14.29 -5.49
N VAL A 14 0.49 14.06 -4.33
CA VAL A 14 1.64 13.16 -4.20
C VAL A 14 1.24 11.71 -4.57
N GLY A 15 0.05 11.27 -4.16
CA GLY A 15 -0.50 9.96 -4.54
C GLY A 15 -0.70 9.81 -6.05
N VAL A 16 -1.21 10.83 -6.74
CA VAL A 16 -1.36 10.82 -8.20
C VAL A 16 0.00 10.71 -8.90
N VAL A 17 0.99 11.50 -8.48
CA VAL A 17 2.35 11.43 -9.04
C VAL A 17 2.95 10.05 -8.83
N ALA A 18 2.82 9.47 -7.64
CA ALA A 18 3.31 8.13 -7.35
C ALA A 18 2.63 7.05 -8.20
N SER A 19 1.32 7.19 -8.45
CA SER A 19 0.56 6.27 -9.32
C SER A 19 1.00 6.36 -10.78
N LEU A 20 1.31 7.56 -11.28
CA LEU A 20 1.88 7.75 -12.61
C LEU A 20 3.26 7.11 -12.73
N ILE A 21 4.13 7.29 -11.75
CA ILE A 21 5.44 6.63 -11.70
C ILE A 21 5.26 5.11 -11.70
N CYS A 22 4.33 4.59 -10.90
CA CYS A 22 3.99 3.17 -10.91
C CYS A 22 3.59 2.69 -12.30
N ALA A 23 2.67 3.38 -12.96
CA ALA A 23 2.19 3.02 -14.29
C ALA A 23 3.32 2.95 -15.35
N LEU A 24 4.31 3.84 -15.24
CA LEU A 24 5.43 3.90 -16.20
C LEU A 24 6.51 2.84 -15.94
N TYR A 25 6.67 2.40 -14.69
CA TYR A 25 7.81 1.56 -14.30
C TYR A 25 7.43 0.13 -13.89
N ILE A 26 6.18 -0.16 -13.56
CA ILE A 26 5.75 -1.48 -13.04
C ILE A 26 6.04 -2.60 -14.05
N ASP A 27 5.88 -2.33 -15.35
CA ASP A 27 6.17 -3.28 -16.42
C ASP A 27 7.67 -3.55 -16.58
N LYS A 28 8.52 -2.57 -16.26
CA LYS A 28 9.99 -2.71 -16.35
C LYS A 28 10.56 -3.46 -15.15
N VAL A 29 10.06 -3.14 -13.95
CA VAL A 29 10.56 -3.72 -12.69
C VAL A 29 10.00 -5.14 -12.45
N GLY A 30 8.76 -5.37 -12.83
CA GLY A 30 8.00 -6.59 -12.53
C GLY A 30 7.09 -6.41 -11.31
N ARG A 31 5.94 -7.10 -11.34
CA ARG A 31 4.87 -6.90 -10.35
C ARG A 31 5.32 -7.32 -8.95
N LYS A 32 5.84 -8.53 -8.81
CA LYS A 32 6.34 -9.06 -7.52
C LYS A 32 7.39 -8.14 -6.90
N ARG A 33 8.38 -7.75 -7.69
CA ARG A 33 9.48 -6.90 -7.22
C ARG A 33 8.97 -5.52 -6.81
N TRP A 34 8.07 -4.93 -7.62
CA TRP A 34 7.45 -3.64 -7.32
C TRP A 34 6.74 -3.66 -5.96
N TYR A 35 5.88 -4.66 -5.73
CA TYR A 35 5.15 -4.78 -4.46
C TYR A 35 6.06 -4.97 -3.27
N ALA A 36 7.03 -5.88 -3.36
CA ALA A 36 7.97 -6.12 -2.28
C ALA A 36 8.78 -4.86 -1.92
N ILE A 37 9.30 -4.16 -2.95
CA ILE A 37 10.05 -2.91 -2.77
C ILE A 37 9.15 -1.82 -2.19
N ALA A 38 7.95 -1.63 -2.71
CA ALA A 38 7.03 -0.60 -2.25
C ALA A 38 6.62 -0.81 -0.79
N PHE A 39 6.30 -2.04 -0.38
CA PHE A 39 6.01 -2.34 1.01
C PHE A 39 7.20 -2.07 1.95
N LEU A 40 8.39 -2.55 1.59
CA LEU A 40 9.59 -2.34 2.38
C LEU A 40 9.99 -0.86 2.43
N LEU A 41 9.87 -0.14 1.31
CA LEU A 41 10.16 1.28 1.25
C LEU A 41 9.17 2.10 2.08
N ALA A 42 7.86 1.74 2.07
CA ALA A 42 6.86 2.40 2.90
C ALA A 42 7.08 2.16 4.41
N THR A 43 7.69 1.04 4.77
CA THR A 43 8.03 0.74 6.18
C THR A 43 8.98 1.79 6.76
N VAL A 44 9.92 2.32 5.97
CA VAL A 44 10.95 3.27 6.44
C VAL A 44 10.33 4.54 7.06
N PRO A 45 9.53 5.35 6.35
CA PRO A 45 8.93 6.55 6.93
C PRO A 45 7.98 6.24 8.10
N LEU A 46 7.32 5.09 8.10
CA LEU A 46 6.45 4.68 9.20
C LEU A 46 7.25 4.32 10.46
N VAL A 47 8.37 3.63 10.32
CA VAL A 47 9.30 3.35 11.44
C VAL A 47 9.91 4.65 11.96
N VAL A 48 10.34 5.55 11.09
CA VAL A 48 10.85 6.86 11.48
C VAL A 48 9.82 7.64 12.30
N LEU A 49 8.55 7.68 11.86
CA LEU A 49 7.46 8.31 12.62
C LEU A 49 7.25 7.63 13.99
N THR A 50 7.37 6.32 14.05
CA THR A 50 7.28 5.57 15.30
C THR A 50 8.41 5.92 16.25
N VAL A 51 9.66 5.98 15.78
CA VAL A 51 10.83 6.28 16.61
C VAL A 51 10.80 7.72 17.10
N LEU A 52 10.50 8.67 16.23
CA LEU A 52 10.38 10.10 16.57
C LEU A 52 9.14 10.39 17.44
N GLY A 53 8.23 9.44 17.60
CA GLY A 53 7.02 9.58 18.41
C GLY A 53 5.93 10.44 17.78
N ALA A 54 6.09 10.86 16.53
CA ALA A 54 5.18 11.76 15.80
C ALA A 54 4.83 13.04 16.61
N THR A 55 5.82 13.58 17.32
CA THR A 55 5.63 14.69 18.27
C THR A 55 5.45 16.04 17.59
N THR A 56 5.94 16.20 16.37
CA THR A 56 5.87 17.45 15.62
C THR A 56 4.95 17.28 14.40
N ALA A 57 4.00 18.20 14.24
CA ALA A 57 3.09 18.20 13.09
C ALA A 57 3.83 18.14 11.73
N THR A 58 4.98 18.84 11.63
CA THR A 58 5.79 18.85 10.41
C THR A 58 6.32 17.46 10.04
N GLN A 59 6.73 16.65 11.01
CA GLN A 59 7.20 15.28 10.76
C GLN A 59 6.09 14.41 10.16
N VAL A 60 4.90 14.48 10.74
CA VAL A 60 3.73 13.72 10.27
C VAL A 60 3.32 14.17 8.87
N VAL A 61 3.29 15.49 8.64
CA VAL A 61 2.88 16.10 7.36
C VAL A 61 3.82 15.76 6.21
N ILE A 62 5.09 15.50 6.48
CA ILE A 62 6.06 15.11 5.43
C ILE A 62 6.11 13.60 5.25
N LEU A 63 6.27 12.84 6.35
CA LEU A 63 6.54 11.41 6.26
C LEU A 63 5.30 10.57 5.99
N ALA A 64 4.14 10.94 6.53
CA ALA A 64 2.92 10.19 6.32
C ALA A 64 2.42 10.23 4.85
N PRO A 65 2.42 11.39 4.14
CA PRO A 65 2.12 11.42 2.71
C PRO A 65 3.10 10.62 1.85
N ILE A 66 4.38 10.57 2.21
CA ILE A 66 5.37 9.74 1.50
C ILE A 66 5.01 8.25 1.65
N ALA A 67 4.77 7.79 2.87
CA ALA A 67 4.33 6.40 3.11
C ALA A 67 3.02 6.09 2.37
N TYR A 68 2.06 7.00 2.45
CA TYR A 68 0.77 6.88 1.76
C TYR A 68 0.95 6.78 0.24
N ALA A 69 1.75 7.65 -0.36
CA ALA A 69 2.00 7.66 -1.80
C ALA A 69 2.62 6.35 -2.29
N ILE A 70 3.56 5.80 -1.54
CA ILE A 70 4.19 4.51 -1.87
C ILE A 70 3.15 3.39 -1.79
N LEU A 71 2.36 3.31 -0.72
CA LEU A 71 1.31 2.29 -0.56
C LEU A 71 0.17 2.45 -1.57
N GLN A 72 -0.12 3.68 -1.99
CA GLN A 72 -1.11 3.96 -3.03
C GLN A 72 -0.74 3.30 -4.37
N THR A 73 0.55 3.19 -4.70
CA THR A 73 0.99 2.48 -5.91
C THR A 73 0.60 1.00 -5.89
N ILE A 74 0.61 0.38 -4.71
CA ILE A 74 0.18 -1.02 -4.52
C ILE A 74 -1.33 -1.12 -4.74
N ALA A 75 -2.11 -0.26 -4.08
CA ALA A 75 -3.57 -0.24 -4.21
C ALA A 75 -4.01 -0.01 -5.66
N PHE A 76 -3.35 0.92 -6.37
CA PHE A 76 -3.62 1.22 -7.77
C PHE A 76 -3.36 0.01 -8.69
N SER A 77 -2.22 -0.65 -8.52
CA SER A 77 -1.80 -1.75 -9.38
C SER A 77 -2.38 -3.12 -8.98
N LEU A 78 -3.04 -3.22 -7.81
CA LEU A 78 -3.61 -4.47 -7.30
C LEU A 78 -4.61 -5.10 -8.27
N TYR A 79 -5.45 -4.28 -8.90
CA TYR A 79 -6.43 -4.76 -9.87
C TYR A 79 -5.77 -5.35 -11.11
N LEU A 80 -4.66 -4.75 -11.57
CA LEU A 80 -3.87 -5.26 -12.69
C LEU A 80 -3.24 -6.61 -12.32
N TYR A 81 -2.54 -6.66 -11.20
CA TYR A 81 -1.84 -7.87 -10.75
C TYR A 81 -2.81 -9.02 -10.45
N SER A 82 -3.93 -8.75 -9.80
CA SER A 82 -4.93 -9.78 -9.53
C SER A 82 -5.54 -10.34 -10.82
N ALA A 83 -5.76 -9.50 -11.84
CA ALA A 83 -6.27 -9.94 -13.14
C ALA A 83 -5.28 -10.82 -13.91
N GLU A 84 -3.97 -10.63 -13.70
CA GLU A 84 -2.92 -11.44 -14.29
C GLU A 84 -2.69 -12.79 -13.60
N LEU A 85 -3.07 -12.92 -12.31
CA LEU A 85 -2.88 -14.14 -11.52
C LEU A 85 -3.93 -15.22 -11.79
N TYR A 86 -5.12 -14.85 -12.28
CA TYR A 86 -6.23 -15.78 -12.43
C TYR A 86 -6.52 -16.10 -13.90
N PRO A 87 -6.78 -17.37 -14.24
CA PRO A 87 -7.21 -17.76 -15.57
C PRO A 87 -8.53 -17.05 -15.94
N THR A 88 -8.77 -16.89 -17.23
CA THR A 88 -9.89 -16.12 -17.77
C THR A 88 -11.25 -16.51 -17.15
N ARG A 89 -11.46 -17.81 -16.89
CA ARG A 89 -12.71 -18.33 -16.28
C ARG A 89 -12.91 -17.89 -14.83
N LEU A 90 -11.84 -17.76 -14.04
CA LEU A 90 -11.89 -17.44 -12.61
C LEU A 90 -11.51 -15.99 -12.31
N ARG A 91 -11.11 -15.21 -13.32
CA ARG A 91 -10.60 -13.85 -13.15
C ARG A 91 -11.58 -12.93 -12.41
N ALA A 92 -12.86 -12.96 -12.79
CA ALA A 92 -13.88 -12.14 -12.14
C ALA A 92 -14.06 -12.49 -10.66
N VAL A 93 -14.02 -13.78 -10.32
CA VAL A 93 -14.17 -14.26 -8.94
C VAL A 93 -12.91 -13.91 -8.13
N GLY A 94 -11.73 -14.16 -8.68
CA GLY A 94 -10.46 -13.88 -8.00
C GLY A 94 -10.24 -12.39 -7.75
N THR A 95 -10.47 -11.54 -8.75
CA THR A 95 -10.39 -10.08 -8.59
C THR A 95 -11.46 -9.54 -7.66
N GLY A 96 -12.67 -10.10 -7.72
CA GLY A 96 -13.76 -9.77 -6.80
C GLY A 96 -13.41 -10.10 -5.35
N PHE A 97 -12.86 -11.28 -5.09
CA PHE A 97 -12.40 -11.69 -3.77
C PHE A 97 -11.30 -10.77 -3.22
N GLY A 98 -10.27 -10.45 -4.04
CA GLY A 98 -9.23 -9.50 -3.67
C GLY A 98 -9.79 -8.10 -3.35
N SER A 99 -10.74 -7.63 -4.15
CA SER A 99 -11.42 -6.34 -3.94
C SER A 99 -12.26 -6.34 -2.66
N ALA A 100 -12.90 -7.46 -2.31
CA ALA A 100 -13.66 -7.59 -1.06
C ALA A 100 -12.76 -7.44 0.16
N TRP A 101 -11.58 -8.08 0.16
CA TRP A 101 -10.58 -7.93 1.23
C TRP A 101 -10.04 -6.51 1.33
N LEU A 102 -9.77 -5.84 0.20
CA LEU A 102 -9.35 -4.44 0.19
C LEU A 102 -10.42 -3.54 0.84
N ARG A 103 -11.69 -3.74 0.51
CA ARG A 103 -12.81 -2.97 1.11
C ARG A 103 -13.01 -3.28 2.59
N ALA A 104 -12.91 -4.55 2.98
CA ALA A 104 -12.95 -4.94 4.39
C ALA A 104 -11.83 -4.23 5.19
N GLY A 105 -10.60 -4.24 4.68
CA GLY A 105 -9.47 -3.53 5.30
C GLY A 105 -9.69 -2.03 5.38
N SER A 106 -10.23 -1.40 4.33
CA SER A 106 -10.53 0.04 4.33
C SER A 106 -11.64 0.44 5.30
N SER A 107 -12.58 -0.46 5.59
CA SER A 107 -13.64 -0.23 6.57
C SER A 107 -13.16 -0.45 8.02
N ILE A 108 -12.33 -1.46 8.24
CA ILE A 108 -11.79 -1.79 9.57
C ILE A 108 -10.68 -0.81 9.98
N GLY A 109 -9.87 -0.37 9.01
CA GLY A 109 -8.70 0.48 9.26
C GLY A 109 -8.97 1.70 10.13
N PRO A 110 -9.91 2.60 9.76
CA PRO A 110 -10.22 3.79 10.56
C PRO A 110 -10.69 3.47 11.98
N VAL A 111 -11.44 2.38 12.15
CA VAL A 111 -11.92 1.93 13.46
C VAL A 111 -10.74 1.50 14.34
N MET A 112 -9.83 0.68 13.80
CA MET A 112 -8.61 0.27 14.52
C MET A 112 -7.72 1.47 14.87
N VAL A 113 -7.56 2.41 13.95
CA VAL A 113 -6.82 3.65 14.20
C VAL A 113 -7.43 4.42 15.37
N GLY A 114 -8.75 4.57 15.39
CA GLY A 114 -9.46 5.24 16.48
C GLY A 114 -9.20 4.56 17.85
N PHE A 115 -9.29 3.24 17.92
CA PHE A 115 -9.01 2.49 19.15
C PHE A 115 -7.56 2.62 19.61
N ILE A 116 -6.59 2.52 18.68
CA ILE A 116 -5.17 2.65 19.02
C ILE A 116 -4.87 4.07 19.52
N VAL A 117 -5.38 5.10 18.84
CA VAL A 117 -5.16 6.50 19.24
C VAL A 117 -5.75 6.76 20.62
N ALA A 118 -6.96 6.29 20.88
CA ALA A 118 -7.63 6.50 22.18
C ALA A 118 -6.95 5.72 23.31
N GLY A 119 -6.39 4.53 23.05
CA GLY A 119 -5.81 3.68 24.07
C GLY A 119 -4.34 3.98 24.38
N VAL A 120 -3.50 4.03 23.34
CA VAL A 120 -2.03 4.07 23.49
C VAL A 120 -1.35 5.20 22.72
N GLY A 121 -2.09 5.93 21.90
CA GLY A 121 -1.62 7.11 21.19
C GLY A 121 -1.18 6.85 19.73
N ILE A 122 -1.01 7.96 19.00
CA ILE A 122 -0.77 7.98 17.53
C ILE A 122 0.54 7.27 17.11
N ARG A 123 1.54 7.26 17.96
CA ARG A 123 2.81 6.56 17.73
C ARG A 123 2.60 5.09 17.38
N TYR A 124 1.70 4.42 18.09
CA TYR A 124 1.42 2.99 17.90
C TYR A 124 0.61 2.71 16.63
N VAL A 125 -0.09 3.70 16.10
CA VAL A 125 -0.72 3.60 14.78
C VAL A 125 0.37 3.43 13.70
N PHE A 126 1.41 4.26 13.73
CA PHE A 126 2.51 4.16 12.79
C PHE A 126 3.29 2.86 12.95
N LEU A 127 3.46 2.38 14.19
CA LEU A 127 4.08 1.08 14.47
C LEU A 127 3.25 -0.06 13.87
N ALA A 128 1.94 -0.06 14.05
CA ALA A 128 1.05 -1.07 13.49
C ALA A 128 1.10 -1.09 11.95
N PHE A 129 1.04 0.09 11.32
CA PHE A 129 1.16 0.18 9.87
C PHE A 129 2.55 -0.23 9.36
N ALA A 130 3.62 0.11 10.08
CA ALA A 130 4.98 -0.33 9.74
C ALA A 130 5.10 -1.85 9.82
N ALA A 131 4.55 -2.47 10.86
CA ALA A 131 4.54 -3.93 11.02
C ALA A 131 3.74 -4.61 9.90
N ILE A 132 2.56 -4.11 9.56
CA ILE A 132 1.73 -4.64 8.47
C ILE A 132 2.46 -4.50 7.12
N ALA A 133 3.07 -3.34 6.86
CA ALA A 133 3.83 -3.12 5.62
C ALA A 133 5.05 -4.04 5.54
N LEU A 134 5.79 -4.21 6.63
CA LEU A 134 6.93 -5.12 6.68
C LEU A 134 6.51 -6.57 6.40
N VAL A 135 5.47 -7.05 7.09
CA VAL A 135 4.94 -8.41 6.90
C VAL A 135 4.43 -8.58 5.46
N GLY A 136 3.68 -7.61 4.93
CA GLY A 136 3.20 -7.62 3.55
C GLY A 136 4.36 -7.69 2.55
N GLY A 137 5.42 -6.92 2.77
CA GLY A 137 6.63 -6.95 1.96
C GLY A 137 7.34 -8.31 1.99
N LEU A 138 7.51 -8.90 3.17
CA LEU A 138 8.14 -10.21 3.34
C LEU A 138 7.32 -11.33 2.69
N ILE A 139 6.00 -11.34 2.90
CA ILE A 139 5.09 -12.31 2.28
C ILE A 139 5.16 -12.19 0.76
N THR A 140 5.08 -10.98 0.22
CA THR A 140 5.15 -10.75 -1.22
C THR A 140 6.51 -11.16 -1.79
N ALA A 141 7.61 -10.84 -1.11
CA ALA A 141 8.94 -11.23 -1.54
C ALA A 141 9.12 -12.76 -1.55
N ARG A 142 8.53 -13.46 -0.57
CA ARG A 142 8.69 -14.91 -0.44
C ARG A 142 7.72 -15.69 -1.32
N PHE A 143 6.46 -15.32 -1.33
CA PHE A 143 5.37 -16.08 -1.94
C PHE A 143 4.77 -15.45 -3.20
N GLY A 144 5.05 -14.17 -3.48
CA GLY A 144 4.54 -13.49 -4.67
C GLY A 144 4.97 -14.19 -5.96
N ILE A 145 4.09 -14.23 -6.93
CA ILE A 145 4.35 -14.78 -8.27
C ILE A 145 4.75 -13.63 -9.19
N GLU A 146 5.84 -13.77 -9.93
CA GLU A 146 6.19 -12.77 -10.93
C GLU A 146 5.43 -13.06 -12.23
N THR A 147 4.65 -12.06 -12.67
CA THR A 147 3.83 -12.18 -13.88
C THR A 147 4.46 -11.52 -15.10
N LYS A 148 5.57 -10.78 -14.91
CA LYS A 148 6.24 -10.08 -15.99
C LYS A 148 6.68 -11.03 -17.10
N GLY A 149 6.19 -10.78 -18.32
CA GLY A 149 6.61 -11.52 -19.52
C GLY A 149 6.09 -12.95 -19.63
N LYS A 150 5.15 -13.34 -18.76
CA LYS A 150 4.49 -14.65 -18.83
C LYS A 150 3.13 -14.53 -19.50
N VAL A 151 2.78 -15.52 -20.32
CA VAL A 151 1.45 -15.63 -20.92
C VAL A 151 0.51 -16.20 -19.87
N LEU A 152 -0.74 -15.73 -19.85
CA LEU A 152 -1.76 -16.11 -18.84
C LEU A 152 -1.97 -17.63 -18.75
N GLU A 153 -1.85 -18.33 -19.90
CA GLU A 153 -1.97 -19.78 -19.99
C GLU A 153 -0.81 -20.54 -19.33
N GLU A 154 0.36 -19.92 -19.18
CA GLU A 154 1.51 -20.51 -18.49
C GLU A 154 1.44 -20.37 -16.97
N LEU A 155 0.69 -19.38 -16.48
CA LEU A 155 0.54 -19.12 -15.06
C LEU A 155 -0.58 -19.95 -14.42
N SER A 156 -1.45 -20.49 -15.25
CA SER A 156 -2.65 -21.21 -14.80
C SER A 156 -3.07 -22.23 -15.86
N PRO A 157 -2.44 -23.44 -15.89
CA PRO A 157 -2.83 -24.52 -16.78
C PRO A 157 -4.23 -25.06 -16.49
#